data_392c4d8ea0bbddf5a57ebd350ea862cf
#
_entry.id   392c4d8ea0bbddf5a57ebd350ea862cf
#
_cell.length_a   1.000
_cell.length_b   1.000
_cell.length_c   1.000
_cell.angle_alpha   90.00
_cell.angle_beta   90.00
_cell.angle_gamma   90.00
#
_symmetry.space_group_name_H-M   'P 1'
#
loop_
_entity.id
_entity.type
_entity.pdbx_description
1 polymer ?
#
loop_
_entity_poly.entity_id
_entity_poly.type
_entity_poly.pdbx_seq_one_letter_code
_entity_poly.pdbx_strand_id
1 'polypeptide(L)'
;MIKSAQETCSILVVENSDDFRAGLAHELHQLGHTVTVASERREAMGLEDRAQFDLLVSDLVNQASATEPEIVRSFKMAATGSQSRRAIAELHVIIEKILSFKLRRIDVAQPTDQIREKIELELPSNLTLMNGVLEYLVDRVARLGLIKVEQSNLFVALDEAFVNAVKHGNRNDTTKLLRITAELSAHEAIFTVEDEGEGFDVCEIPDPRDSANLFKSSGRGVLLIYNIMDEVEYSERGTRLRMVKRPEGLRP
;
A
#
# COMPACT_ATOMS: atom_id res chain seq x y z
N MET A 1 -3.44 -34.37 13.88
CA MET A 1 -3.39 -33.07 13.18
C MET A 1 -4.64 -32.30 13.57
N ILE A 2 -4.50 -31.37 14.51
CA ILE A 2 -5.59 -30.48 14.89
C ILE A 2 -5.64 -29.42 13.76
N LYS A 3 -6.70 -29.43 12.92
CA LYS A 3 -6.99 -28.29 12.04
C LYS A 3 -7.19 -27.11 12.98
N SER A 4 -6.27 -26.15 12.95
CA SER A 4 -6.50 -24.81 13.50
C SER A 4 -7.83 -24.34 12.94
N ALA A 5 -8.77 -23.98 13.79
CA ALA A 5 -10.01 -23.37 13.34
C ALA A 5 -9.60 -22.08 12.61
N GLN A 6 -9.87 -22.03 11.31
CA GLN A 6 -9.62 -20.86 10.49
C GLN A 6 -10.52 -19.74 11.04
N GLU A 7 -9.92 -18.68 11.55
CA GLU A 7 -10.69 -17.54 12.07
C GLU A 7 -11.40 -16.86 10.91
N THR A 8 -12.73 -16.74 11.02
CA THR A 8 -13.55 -16.09 10.01
C THR A 8 -13.46 -14.57 10.19
N CYS A 9 -12.93 -13.88 9.17
CA CYS A 9 -12.92 -12.41 9.14
C CYS A 9 -14.20 -11.85 8.52
N SER A 10 -14.63 -10.69 9.02
CA SER A 10 -15.72 -9.90 8.47
C SER A 10 -15.14 -8.80 7.57
N ILE A 11 -15.50 -8.80 6.28
CA ILE A 11 -14.91 -7.93 5.27
C ILE A 11 -15.99 -7.08 4.61
N LEU A 12 -15.79 -5.75 4.58
CA LEU A 12 -16.63 -4.83 3.81
C LEU A 12 -15.95 -4.50 2.49
N VAL A 13 -16.62 -4.77 1.37
CA VAL A 13 -16.17 -4.43 0.02
C VAL A 13 -17.07 -3.35 -0.57
N VAL A 14 -16.46 -2.20 -0.89
CA VAL A 14 -17.14 -1.05 -1.53
C VAL A 14 -16.58 -0.91 -2.95
N GLU A 15 -17.40 -1.19 -3.96
CA GLU A 15 -16.96 -1.21 -5.36
C GLU A 15 -18.13 -0.91 -6.29
N ASN A 16 -17.92 0.02 -7.21
CA ASN A 16 -18.97 0.45 -8.15
C ASN A 16 -19.14 -0.47 -9.37
N SER A 17 -18.19 -1.36 -9.67
CA SER A 17 -18.32 -2.38 -10.70
C SER A 17 -18.99 -3.64 -10.14
N ASP A 18 -20.17 -3.99 -10.65
CA ASP A 18 -20.93 -5.17 -10.20
C ASP A 18 -20.15 -6.47 -10.38
N ASP A 19 -19.51 -6.64 -11.53
CA ASP A 19 -18.73 -7.85 -11.86
C ASP A 19 -17.48 -7.98 -10.97
N PHE A 20 -16.81 -6.87 -10.69
CA PHE A 20 -15.65 -6.87 -9.81
C PHE A 20 -16.07 -7.18 -8.38
N ARG A 21 -17.11 -6.49 -7.89
CA ARG A 21 -17.65 -6.67 -6.54
C ARG A 21 -18.11 -8.09 -6.29
N ALA A 22 -18.90 -8.66 -7.21
CA ALA A 22 -19.38 -10.03 -7.11
C ALA A 22 -18.25 -11.06 -7.17
N GLY A 23 -17.30 -10.87 -8.08
CA GLY A 23 -16.15 -11.76 -8.22
C GLY A 23 -15.22 -11.74 -7.00
N LEU A 24 -14.90 -10.57 -6.44
CA LEU A 24 -14.08 -10.48 -5.24
C LEU A 24 -14.80 -11.08 -4.03
N ALA A 25 -16.09 -10.78 -3.85
CA ALA A 25 -16.90 -11.35 -2.76
C ALA A 25 -16.93 -12.88 -2.85
N HIS A 26 -17.11 -13.43 -4.06
CA HIS A 26 -17.08 -14.87 -4.27
C HIS A 26 -15.75 -15.50 -3.85
N GLU A 27 -14.62 -14.93 -4.27
CA GLU A 27 -13.29 -15.45 -3.92
C GLU A 27 -13.03 -15.40 -2.40
N LEU A 28 -13.47 -14.35 -1.72
CA LEU A 28 -13.32 -14.22 -0.26
C LEU A 28 -14.25 -15.18 0.51
N HIS A 29 -15.46 -15.41 0.02
CA HIS A 29 -16.36 -16.45 0.57
C HIS A 29 -15.77 -17.86 0.43
N GLN A 30 -15.12 -18.16 -0.68
CA GLN A 30 -14.42 -19.44 -0.88
C GLN A 30 -13.30 -19.67 0.14
N LEU A 31 -12.69 -18.61 0.66
CA LEU A 31 -11.72 -18.65 1.75
C LEU A 31 -12.37 -18.78 3.14
N GLY A 32 -13.71 -18.81 3.22
CA GLY A 32 -14.45 -18.99 4.48
C GLY A 32 -14.69 -17.70 5.26
N HIS A 33 -14.56 -16.52 4.63
CA HIS A 33 -14.77 -15.23 5.26
C HIS A 33 -16.21 -14.72 5.03
N THR A 34 -16.70 -13.85 5.93
CA THR A 34 -17.97 -13.16 5.78
C THR A 34 -17.74 -11.86 5.01
N VAL A 35 -18.47 -11.67 3.91
CA VAL A 35 -18.31 -10.48 3.06
C VAL A 35 -19.62 -9.71 2.98
N THR A 36 -19.57 -8.44 3.33
CA THR A 36 -20.63 -7.46 3.08
C THR A 36 -20.21 -6.60 1.90
N VAL A 37 -21.11 -6.35 0.98
CA VAL A 37 -20.83 -5.55 -0.22
C VAL A 37 -21.67 -4.28 -0.25
N ALA A 38 -21.08 -3.21 -0.78
CA ALA A 38 -21.75 -1.95 -1.07
C ALA A 38 -21.32 -1.43 -2.44
N SER A 39 -22.25 -0.82 -3.18
CA SER A 39 -21.99 -0.25 -4.51
C SER A 39 -21.41 1.15 -4.44
N GLU A 40 -21.67 1.86 -3.35
CA GLU A 40 -21.29 3.26 -3.17
C GLU A 40 -20.80 3.52 -1.75
N ARG A 41 -19.98 4.58 -1.62
CA ARG A 41 -19.52 5.07 -0.32
C ARG A 41 -20.66 5.45 0.62
N ARG A 42 -21.77 5.99 0.08
CA ARG A 42 -22.93 6.38 0.88
C ARG A 42 -23.62 5.17 1.48
N GLU A 43 -23.79 4.10 0.72
CA GLU A 43 -24.33 2.82 1.20
C GLU A 43 -23.46 2.25 2.33
N ALA A 44 -22.13 2.22 2.12
CA ALA A 44 -21.18 1.79 3.13
C ALA A 44 -21.19 2.67 4.41
N MET A 45 -21.50 3.95 4.28
CA MET A 45 -21.66 4.87 5.44
C MET A 45 -22.94 4.62 6.23
N GLY A 46 -23.97 4.08 5.59
CA GLY A 46 -25.24 3.71 6.22
C GLY A 46 -25.17 2.39 7.01
N LEU A 47 -24.10 1.62 6.89
CA LEU A 47 -23.84 0.45 7.72
C LEU A 47 -23.42 0.93 9.11
N GLU A 48 -24.27 0.73 10.09
CA GLU A 48 -24.29 1.42 11.40
C GLU A 48 -23.03 1.23 12.24
N ASP A 49 -22.24 0.19 12.01
CA ASP A 49 -21.03 -0.05 12.81
C ASP A 49 -19.85 -0.55 11.95
N ARG A 50 -18.96 0.37 11.58
CA ARG A 50 -17.72 0.02 10.88
C ARG A 50 -16.76 -0.81 11.73
N ALA A 51 -16.88 -0.73 13.06
CA ALA A 51 -16.04 -1.46 13.99
C ALA A 51 -16.33 -2.98 13.97
N GLN A 52 -17.44 -3.39 13.37
CA GLN A 52 -17.76 -4.83 13.20
C GLN A 52 -17.00 -5.51 12.06
N PHE A 53 -16.35 -4.75 11.17
CA PHE A 53 -15.55 -5.30 10.09
C PHE A 53 -14.08 -5.39 10.49
N ASP A 54 -13.44 -6.50 10.17
CA ASP A 54 -12.00 -6.67 10.36
C ASP A 54 -11.19 -5.98 9.27
N LEU A 55 -11.73 -5.96 8.05
CA LEU A 55 -11.09 -5.35 6.90
C LEU A 55 -12.12 -4.58 6.06
N LEU A 56 -11.75 -3.36 5.70
CA LEU A 56 -12.48 -2.55 4.73
C LEU A 56 -11.67 -2.47 3.44
N VAL A 57 -12.33 -2.76 2.31
CA VAL A 57 -11.77 -2.62 0.96
C VAL A 57 -12.66 -1.68 0.17
N SER A 58 -12.11 -0.63 -0.39
CA SER A 58 -12.83 0.30 -1.26
C SER A 58 -12.06 0.49 -2.56
N ASP A 59 -12.69 0.24 -3.69
CA ASP A 59 -12.12 0.45 -5.02
C ASP A 59 -13.11 1.26 -5.86
N LEU A 60 -12.89 2.56 -5.95
CA LEU A 60 -13.80 3.49 -6.60
C LEU A 60 -13.11 4.18 -7.77
N VAL A 61 -13.78 4.18 -8.91
CA VAL A 61 -13.35 4.91 -10.09
C VAL A 61 -14.24 6.12 -10.28
N ASN A 62 -13.66 7.32 -10.16
CA ASN A 62 -14.32 8.56 -10.54
C ASN A 62 -14.03 8.80 -12.03
N GLN A 63 -15.10 8.81 -12.84
CA GLN A 63 -14.98 9.10 -14.26
C GLN A 63 -14.66 10.59 -14.48
N ALA A 64 -13.88 10.84 -15.52
CA ALA A 64 -13.60 12.19 -15.98
C ALA A 64 -14.90 12.98 -16.23
N SER A 65 -14.94 14.21 -15.74
CA SER A 65 -16.02 15.16 -16.01
C SER A 65 -15.53 16.29 -16.93
N ALA A 66 -16.44 17.12 -17.44
CA ALA A 66 -16.07 18.27 -18.27
C ALA A 66 -15.18 19.28 -17.52
N THR A 67 -15.23 19.28 -16.18
CA THR A 67 -14.44 20.16 -15.31
C THR A 67 -13.17 19.48 -14.78
N GLU A 68 -13.14 18.15 -14.76
CA GLU A 68 -12.00 17.32 -14.33
C GLU A 68 -11.75 16.23 -15.37
N PRO A 69 -10.86 16.48 -16.35
CA PRO A 69 -10.60 15.55 -17.44
C PRO A 69 -9.82 14.29 -16.98
N GLU A 70 -9.37 14.25 -15.72
CA GLU A 70 -8.60 13.15 -15.18
C GLU A 70 -9.50 12.04 -14.63
N ILE A 71 -9.12 10.79 -14.92
CA ILE A 71 -9.71 9.59 -14.32
C ILE A 71 -8.98 9.30 -13.02
N VAL A 72 -9.65 9.50 -11.89
CA VAL A 72 -9.08 9.20 -10.58
C VAL A 72 -9.56 7.82 -10.12
N ARG A 73 -8.62 6.89 -9.97
CA ARG A 73 -8.85 5.57 -9.35
C ARG A 73 -8.42 5.64 -7.89
N SER A 74 -9.33 5.34 -6.99
CA SER A 74 -9.04 5.35 -5.55
C SER A 74 -9.23 3.96 -4.98
N PHE A 75 -8.13 3.34 -4.57
CA PHE A 75 -8.12 2.06 -3.88
C PHE A 75 -7.72 2.26 -2.43
N LYS A 76 -8.56 1.80 -1.50
CA LYS A 76 -8.27 1.86 -0.07
C LYS A 76 -8.49 0.50 0.57
N MET A 77 -7.56 0.09 1.41
CA MET A 77 -7.69 -1.09 2.26
C MET A 77 -7.26 -0.73 3.68
N ALA A 78 -8.12 -1.00 4.65
CA ALA A 78 -7.86 -0.68 6.05
C ALA A 78 -8.28 -1.82 6.97
N ALA A 79 -7.38 -2.25 7.83
CA ALA A 79 -7.66 -3.15 8.93
C ALA A 79 -8.30 -2.35 10.08
N THR A 80 -9.57 -2.62 10.40
CA THR A 80 -10.38 -1.78 11.28
C THR A 80 -10.68 -2.41 12.63
N GLY A 81 -10.71 -3.75 12.71
CA GLY A 81 -11.10 -4.47 13.92
C GLY A 81 -9.94 -4.72 14.90
N SER A 82 -10.25 -4.80 16.18
CA SER A 82 -9.26 -5.23 17.19
C SER A 82 -8.83 -6.69 17.00
N GLN A 83 -9.66 -7.52 16.35
CA GLN A 83 -9.35 -8.92 16.04
C GLN A 83 -8.40 -9.04 14.83
N SER A 84 -8.45 -8.13 13.87
CA SER A 84 -7.53 -8.10 12.73
C SER A 84 -6.06 -8.02 13.14
N ARG A 85 -5.80 -7.50 14.34
CA ARG A 85 -4.45 -7.45 14.93
C ARG A 85 -3.96 -8.79 15.48
N ARG A 86 -4.88 -9.77 15.67
CA ARG A 86 -4.54 -11.11 16.21
C ARG A 86 -4.40 -12.15 15.11
N ALA A 87 -5.10 -12.00 14.01
CA ALA A 87 -5.18 -12.95 12.90
C ALA A 87 -4.28 -12.53 11.71
N ILE A 88 -2.99 -12.23 11.98
CA ILE A 88 -2.05 -11.77 10.93
C ILE A 88 -1.93 -12.77 9.77
N ALA A 89 -1.94 -14.09 10.07
CA ALA A 89 -1.82 -15.10 9.02
C ALA A 89 -3.04 -15.13 8.08
N GLU A 90 -4.23 -14.99 8.64
CA GLU A 90 -5.47 -14.89 7.87
C GLU A 90 -5.53 -13.59 7.07
N LEU A 91 -5.15 -12.46 7.68
CA LEU A 91 -5.06 -11.17 6.98
C LEU A 91 -4.07 -11.23 5.81
N HIS A 92 -2.94 -11.89 5.96
CA HIS A 92 -1.98 -12.06 4.88
C HIS A 92 -2.62 -12.74 3.67
N VAL A 93 -3.29 -13.88 3.88
CA VAL A 93 -3.97 -14.61 2.80
C VAL A 93 -5.06 -13.76 2.13
N ILE A 94 -5.85 -13.03 2.94
CA ILE A 94 -6.92 -12.16 2.43
C ILE A 94 -6.32 -11.01 1.59
N ILE A 95 -5.31 -10.33 2.10
CA ILE A 95 -4.66 -9.20 1.43
C ILE A 95 -4.04 -9.65 0.12
N GLU A 96 -3.26 -10.73 0.10
CA GLU A 96 -2.70 -11.30 -1.13
C GLU A 96 -3.80 -11.65 -2.14
N LYS A 97 -4.89 -12.23 -1.67
CA LYS A 97 -6.02 -12.57 -2.53
C LYS A 97 -6.66 -11.34 -3.17
N ILE A 98 -6.91 -10.29 -2.37
CA ILE A 98 -7.50 -9.03 -2.85
C ILE A 98 -6.57 -8.37 -3.88
N LEU A 99 -5.29 -8.23 -3.55
CA LEU A 99 -4.31 -7.57 -4.42
C LEU A 99 -4.11 -8.35 -5.73
N SER A 100 -3.97 -9.68 -5.65
CA SER A 100 -3.87 -10.54 -6.83
C SER A 100 -5.13 -10.50 -7.69
N PHE A 101 -6.33 -10.48 -7.08
CA PHE A 101 -7.59 -10.35 -7.79
C PHE A 101 -7.66 -9.02 -8.55
N LYS A 102 -7.26 -7.94 -7.89
CA LYS A 102 -7.21 -6.61 -8.48
C LYS A 102 -6.23 -6.55 -9.66
N LEU A 103 -5.02 -7.10 -9.52
CA LEU A 103 -4.02 -7.14 -10.61
C LEU A 103 -4.50 -7.88 -11.85
N ARG A 104 -5.25 -8.97 -11.70
CA ARG A 104 -5.78 -9.75 -12.83
C ARG A 104 -6.88 -9.02 -13.61
N ARG A 105 -7.58 -8.08 -12.99
CA ARG A 105 -8.72 -7.37 -13.58
C ARG A 105 -8.44 -5.94 -14.02
N ILE A 106 -7.26 -5.44 -13.71
CA ILE A 106 -6.84 -4.17 -14.27
C ILE A 106 -6.51 -4.42 -15.73
N ASP A 107 -7.42 -3.99 -16.61
CA ASP A 107 -7.13 -3.90 -18.02
C ASP A 107 -5.82 -3.16 -18.21
N VAL A 108 -4.98 -3.68 -19.09
CA VAL A 108 -3.80 -2.99 -19.64
C VAL A 108 -4.34 -1.87 -20.55
N ALA A 109 -5.17 -0.99 -20.00
CA ALA A 109 -5.50 0.25 -20.64
C ALA A 109 -4.17 0.98 -20.80
N GLN A 110 -3.86 1.38 -22.02
CA GLN A 110 -2.63 2.09 -22.34
C GLN A 110 -2.44 3.22 -21.34
N PRO A 111 -1.22 3.43 -20.84
CA PRO A 111 -0.94 4.54 -19.93
C PRO A 111 -1.38 5.82 -20.65
N THR A 112 -2.42 6.43 -20.13
CA THR A 112 -2.87 7.75 -20.60
C THR A 112 -2.45 8.76 -19.57
N ASP A 113 -1.96 9.91 -20.02
CA ASP A 113 -1.59 11.04 -19.16
C ASP A 113 -2.75 11.52 -18.27
N GLN A 114 -3.93 10.98 -18.50
CA GLN A 114 -5.17 11.32 -17.80
C GLN A 114 -5.50 10.41 -16.61
N ILE A 115 -4.73 9.35 -16.36
CA ILE A 115 -5.00 8.42 -15.25
C ILE A 115 -4.16 8.81 -14.06
N ARG A 116 -4.83 9.05 -12.93
CA ARG A 116 -4.23 9.13 -11.60
C ARG A 116 -4.77 8.02 -10.73
N GLU A 117 -3.89 7.36 -10.02
CA GLU A 117 -4.27 6.35 -9.03
C GLU A 117 -3.82 6.79 -7.64
N LYS A 118 -4.74 6.67 -6.68
CA LYS A 118 -4.44 6.82 -5.27
C LYS A 118 -4.69 5.50 -4.56
N ILE A 119 -3.66 4.97 -3.94
CA ILE A 119 -3.69 3.73 -3.16
C ILE A 119 -3.43 4.10 -1.71
N GLU A 120 -4.33 3.73 -0.81
CA GLU A 120 -4.22 3.98 0.63
C GLU A 120 -4.36 2.66 1.38
N LEU A 121 -3.32 2.25 2.09
CA LEU A 121 -3.29 1.02 2.86
C LEU A 121 -3.00 1.37 4.33
N GLU A 122 -3.85 0.86 5.22
CA GLU A 122 -3.70 0.99 6.67
C GLU A 122 -3.74 -0.41 7.29
N LEU A 123 -2.57 -0.94 7.62
CA LEU A 123 -2.39 -2.35 7.96
C LEU A 123 -1.61 -2.50 9.27
N PRO A 124 -1.80 -3.61 10.01
CA PRO A 124 -0.96 -3.93 11.16
C PRO A 124 0.53 -3.95 10.78
N SER A 125 1.36 -3.47 11.69
CA SER A 125 2.80 -3.37 11.50
C SER A 125 3.45 -4.76 11.54
N ASN A 126 3.45 -5.44 10.39
CA ASN A 126 4.00 -6.78 10.24
C ASN A 126 4.60 -6.99 8.84
N LEU A 127 5.86 -7.41 8.78
CA LEU A 127 6.58 -7.59 7.51
C LEU A 127 5.93 -8.64 6.59
N THR A 128 5.28 -9.67 7.16
CA THR A 128 4.63 -10.70 6.35
C THR A 128 3.51 -10.11 5.47
N LEU A 129 2.83 -9.06 5.94
CA LEU A 129 1.78 -8.39 5.17
C LEU A 129 2.36 -7.51 4.05
N MET A 130 3.63 -7.12 4.14
CA MET A 130 4.23 -6.13 3.25
C MET A 130 4.66 -6.71 1.90
N ASN A 131 4.98 -8.00 1.79
CA ASN A 131 5.45 -8.59 0.53
C ASN A 131 4.41 -8.44 -0.60
N GLY A 132 3.16 -8.85 -0.36
CA GLY A 132 2.09 -8.70 -1.34
C GLY A 132 1.81 -7.23 -1.69
N VAL A 133 1.93 -6.32 -0.71
CA VAL A 133 1.80 -4.88 -0.93
C VAL A 133 2.91 -4.36 -1.84
N LEU A 134 4.17 -4.75 -1.59
CA LEU A 134 5.33 -4.38 -2.41
C LEU A 134 5.16 -4.81 -3.86
N GLU A 135 4.85 -6.10 -4.06
CA GLU A 135 4.63 -6.66 -5.41
C GLU A 135 3.53 -5.90 -6.14
N TYR A 136 2.42 -5.63 -5.45
CA TYR A 136 1.31 -4.87 -6.01
C TYR A 136 1.73 -3.46 -6.43
N LEU A 137 2.41 -2.70 -5.56
CA LEU A 137 2.82 -1.33 -5.86
C LEU A 137 3.81 -1.26 -7.03
N VAL A 138 4.81 -2.16 -7.06
CA VAL A 138 5.80 -2.22 -8.14
C VAL A 138 5.14 -2.57 -9.48
N ASP A 139 4.22 -3.56 -9.50
CA ASP A 139 3.48 -3.91 -10.71
C ASP A 139 2.62 -2.72 -11.21
N ARG A 140 1.97 -1.98 -10.30
CA ARG A 140 1.20 -0.79 -10.67
C ARG A 140 2.06 0.28 -11.34
N VAL A 141 3.22 0.60 -10.77
CA VAL A 141 4.18 1.57 -11.33
C VAL A 141 4.69 1.13 -12.70
N ALA A 142 4.97 -0.18 -12.87
CA ALA A 142 5.42 -0.74 -14.13
C ALA A 142 4.35 -0.66 -15.22
N ARG A 143 3.08 -0.94 -14.87
CA ARG A 143 1.95 -0.84 -15.82
C ARG A 143 1.65 0.59 -16.26
N LEU A 144 2.02 1.58 -15.47
CA LEU A 144 1.97 2.99 -15.87
C LEU A 144 3.17 3.42 -16.72
N GLY A 145 4.12 2.51 -16.99
CA GLY A 145 5.28 2.77 -17.84
C GLY A 145 6.40 3.57 -17.18
N LEU A 146 6.32 3.83 -15.87
CA LEU A 146 7.33 4.60 -15.12
C LEU A 146 8.65 3.85 -14.96
N ILE A 147 8.58 2.53 -14.85
CA ILE A 147 9.75 1.65 -14.67
C ILE A 147 9.63 0.41 -15.54
N LYS A 148 10.77 -0.22 -15.79
CA LYS A 148 10.87 -1.61 -16.26
C LYS A 148 11.28 -2.46 -15.06
N VAL A 149 10.44 -3.44 -14.67
CA VAL A 149 10.64 -4.24 -13.45
C VAL A 149 12.03 -4.87 -13.40
N GLU A 150 12.51 -5.41 -14.53
CA GLU A 150 13.80 -6.11 -14.63
C GLU A 150 15.01 -5.18 -14.46
N GLN A 151 14.82 -3.88 -14.61
CA GLN A 151 15.88 -2.88 -14.56
C GLN A 151 15.76 -1.94 -13.35
N SER A 152 14.64 -2.03 -12.60
CA SER A 152 14.35 -1.11 -11.51
C SER A 152 14.66 -1.73 -10.15
N ASN A 153 15.31 -0.94 -9.30
CA ASN A 153 15.51 -1.28 -7.89
C ASN A 153 14.40 -0.72 -6.98
N LEU A 154 13.25 -0.29 -7.55
CA LEU A 154 12.16 0.30 -6.76
C LEU A 154 11.68 -0.63 -5.64
N PHE A 155 11.61 -1.95 -5.91
CA PHE A 155 11.28 -2.95 -4.90
C PHE A 155 12.18 -2.83 -3.66
N VAL A 156 13.51 -2.70 -3.89
CA VAL A 156 14.49 -2.61 -2.79
C VAL A 156 14.27 -1.33 -1.96
N ALA A 157 14.01 -0.20 -2.61
CA ALA A 157 13.77 1.05 -1.89
C ALA A 157 12.51 1.00 -1.03
N LEU A 158 11.42 0.44 -1.56
CA LEU A 158 10.16 0.30 -0.83
C LEU A 158 10.27 -0.73 0.30
N ASP A 159 10.97 -1.86 0.06
CA ASP A 159 11.22 -2.88 1.09
C ASP A 159 11.98 -2.28 2.27
N GLU A 160 13.06 -1.57 2.01
CA GLU A 160 13.82 -0.87 3.05
C GLU A 160 12.98 0.16 3.81
N ALA A 161 12.12 0.91 3.12
CA ALA A 161 11.20 1.85 3.77
C ALA A 161 10.22 1.15 4.71
N PHE A 162 9.65 0.01 4.29
CA PHE A 162 8.72 -0.78 5.10
C PHE A 162 9.42 -1.45 6.28
N VAL A 163 10.61 -2.01 6.04
CA VAL A 163 11.44 -2.60 7.10
C VAL A 163 11.79 -1.55 8.15
N ASN A 164 12.16 -0.34 7.73
CA ASN A 164 12.47 0.75 8.65
C ASN A 164 11.24 1.13 9.50
N ALA A 165 10.09 1.32 8.88
CA ALA A 165 8.87 1.68 9.58
C ALA A 165 8.39 0.57 10.54
N VAL A 166 8.43 -0.71 10.12
CA VAL A 166 8.00 -1.83 10.97
C VAL A 166 8.99 -2.10 12.09
N LYS A 167 10.29 -2.23 11.78
CA LYS A 167 11.30 -2.65 12.79
C LYS A 167 11.75 -1.50 13.68
N HIS A 168 12.03 -0.34 13.09
CA HIS A 168 12.63 0.79 13.78
C HIS A 168 11.57 1.78 14.27
N GLY A 169 10.58 2.11 13.45
CA GLY A 169 9.45 2.95 13.82
C GLY A 169 8.55 2.25 14.83
N ASN A 170 7.80 1.27 14.41
CA ASN A 170 6.82 0.56 15.23
C ASN A 170 7.41 -0.51 16.16
N ARG A 171 8.70 -0.84 16.04
CA ARG A 171 9.41 -1.85 16.89
C ARG A 171 8.77 -3.24 16.83
N ASN A 172 8.28 -3.65 15.65
CA ASN A 172 7.55 -4.90 15.42
C ASN A 172 6.26 -5.04 16.26
N ASP A 173 5.70 -3.95 16.75
CA ASP A 173 4.44 -3.95 17.49
C ASP A 173 3.26 -4.04 16.50
N THR A 174 2.67 -5.23 16.41
CA THR A 174 1.52 -5.50 15.51
C THR A 174 0.23 -4.82 15.96
N THR A 175 0.19 -4.19 17.14
CA THR A 175 -0.94 -3.37 17.59
C THR A 175 -0.90 -1.96 16.99
N LYS A 176 0.25 -1.54 16.47
CA LYS A 176 0.42 -0.31 15.72
C LYS A 176 0.12 -0.52 14.24
N LEU A 177 -0.23 0.55 13.58
CA LEU A 177 -0.52 0.56 12.15
C LEU A 177 0.66 1.10 11.35
N LEU A 178 0.79 0.58 10.14
CA LEU A 178 1.59 1.15 9.06
C LEU A 178 0.62 1.73 8.04
N ARG A 179 0.78 3.02 7.72
CA ARG A 179 0.01 3.70 6.68
C ARG A 179 0.89 3.88 5.45
N ILE A 180 0.40 3.41 4.32
CA ILE A 180 1.09 3.48 3.05
C ILE A 180 0.17 4.18 2.07
N THR A 181 0.67 5.27 1.48
CA THR A 181 -0.03 5.96 0.39
C THR A 181 0.84 5.91 -0.85
N ALA A 182 0.26 5.55 -1.99
CA ALA A 182 0.91 5.69 -3.28
C ALA A 182 0.00 6.54 -4.20
N GLU A 183 0.57 7.62 -4.74
CA GLU A 183 -0.06 8.47 -5.75
C GLU A 183 0.69 8.27 -7.06
N LEU A 184 0.01 7.66 -8.03
CA LEU A 184 0.62 7.18 -9.26
C LEU A 184 0.04 7.90 -10.46
N SER A 185 0.90 8.34 -11.36
CA SER A 185 0.56 8.92 -12.67
C SER A 185 1.53 8.43 -13.74
N ALA A 186 1.36 8.83 -15.00
CA ALA A 186 2.33 8.54 -16.05
C ALA A 186 3.67 9.30 -15.89
N HIS A 187 3.71 10.32 -15.03
CA HIS A 187 4.88 11.20 -14.89
C HIS A 187 5.70 10.92 -13.63
N GLU A 188 5.07 10.47 -12.57
CA GLU A 188 5.74 10.17 -11.30
C GLU A 188 4.91 9.21 -10.44
N ALA A 189 5.60 8.53 -9.54
CA ALA A 189 5.04 7.76 -8.45
C ALA A 189 5.52 8.35 -7.13
N ILE A 190 4.58 8.76 -6.27
CA ILE A 190 4.85 9.32 -4.95
C ILE A 190 4.41 8.28 -3.92
N PHE A 191 5.33 7.87 -3.06
CA PHE A 191 5.04 6.95 -1.96
C PHE A 191 5.21 7.67 -0.65
N THR A 192 4.28 7.46 0.27
CA THR A 192 4.39 7.91 1.65
C THR A 192 4.21 6.72 2.57
N VAL A 193 5.13 6.54 3.49
CA VAL A 193 5.09 5.50 4.53
C VAL A 193 5.10 6.19 5.88
N GLU A 194 4.10 5.86 6.72
CA GLU A 194 3.95 6.44 8.07
C GLU A 194 3.84 5.33 9.11
N ASP A 195 4.62 5.44 10.17
CA ASP A 195 4.55 4.58 11.34
C ASP A 195 3.99 5.32 12.57
N GLU A 196 3.61 4.56 13.60
CA GLU A 196 3.12 5.08 14.89
C GLU A 196 4.21 5.01 15.98
N GLY A 197 5.49 5.10 15.56
CA GLY A 197 6.62 5.11 16.46
C GLY A 197 6.83 6.45 17.15
N GLU A 198 7.88 6.50 17.97
CA GLU A 198 8.30 7.72 18.65
C GLU A 198 9.02 8.69 17.70
N GLY A 199 9.43 8.18 16.54
CA GLY A 199 10.24 8.90 15.58
C GLY A 199 11.72 8.95 15.97
N PHE A 200 12.48 9.73 15.21
CA PHE A 200 13.90 9.99 15.44
C PHE A 200 14.26 11.39 14.96
N ASP A 201 15.38 11.91 15.44
CA ASP A 201 15.89 13.18 14.95
C ASP A 201 16.48 12.99 13.55
N VAL A 202 15.83 13.57 12.56
CA VAL A 202 16.23 13.49 11.14
C VAL A 202 17.62 14.12 10.91
N CYS A 203 18.00 15.10 11.75
CA CYS A 203 19.33 15.72 11.67
C CYS A 203 20.46 14.77 12.09
N GLU A 204 20.13 13.68 12.81
CA GLU A 204 21.11 12.66 13.19
C GLU A 204 21.35 11.61 12.07
N ILE A 205 20.53 11.62 11.00
CA ILE A 205 20.82 10.76 9.83
C ILE A 205 22.07 11.32 9.15
N PRO A 206 23.15 10.52 9.07
CA PRO A 206 24.32 10.93 8.32
C PRO A 206 23.93 11.17 6.86
N ASP A 207 24.38 12.28 6.25
CA ASP A 207 24.12 12.51 4.82
C ASP A 207 24.58 11.28 4.03
N PRO A 208 23.66 10.55 3.37
CA PRO A 208 24.00 9.32 2.66
C PRO A 208 24.89 9.56 1.44
N ARG A 209 25.01 10.81 0.99
CA ARG A 209 25.88 11.23 -0.12
C ARG A 209 27.32 11.50 0.32
N ASP A 210 27.57 11.58 1.63
CA ASP A 210 28.92 11.75 2.14
C ASP A 210 29.68 10.40 2.11
N SER A 211 30.80 10.37 1.40
CA SER A 211 31.67 9.19 1.26
C SER A 211 32.14 8.61 2.60
N ALA A 212 32.25 9.41 3.65
CA ALA A 212 32.60 8.97 5.00
C ALA A 212 31.53 8.07 5.65
N ASN A 213 30.28 8.12 5.17
CA ASN A 213 29.16 7.36 5.70
C ASN A 213 28.91 6.03 4.96
N LEU A 214 29.52 5.82 3.78
CA LEU A 214 29.39 4.61 2.96
C LEU A 214 29.83 3.31 3.67
N PHE A 215 30.72 3.41 4.66
CA PHE A 215 31.31 2.26 5.36
C PHE A 215 30.63 1.95 6.71
N LYS A 216 29.63 2.74 7.14
CA LYS A 216 28.91 2.45 8.38
C LYS A 216 27.94 1.29 8.17
N SER A 217 27.92 0.33 9.09
CA SER A 217 27.02 -0.82 9.04
C SER A 217 25.55 -0.45 9.30
N SER A 218 25.32 0.64 10.04
CA SER A 218 23.99 1.24 10.28
C SER A 218 23.70 2.30 9.22
N GLY A 219 22.46 2.33 8.70
CA GLY A 219 22.02 3.33 7.71
C GLY A 219 22.14 2.92 6.25
N ARG A 220 22.55 1.68 5.94
CA ARG A 220 22.62 1.19 4.55
C ARG A 220 21.27 1.22 3.83
N GLY A 221 20.17 0.91 4.55
CA GLY A 221 18.82 0.94 4.00
C GLY A 221 18.43 2.34 3.55
N VAL A 222 18.68 3.34 4.42
CA VAL A 222 18.43 4.76 4.09
C VAL A 222 19.24 5.19 2.88
N LEU A 223 20.53 4.80 2.80
CA LEU A 223 21.38 5.07 1.64
C LEU A 223 20.81 4.45 0.35
N LEU A 224 20.30 3.22 0.41
CA LEU A 224 19.67 2.57 -0.75
C LEU A 224 18.44 3.35 -1.22
N ILE A 225 17.59 3.81 -0.29
CA ILE A 225 16.43 4.63 -0.63
C ILE A 225 16.86 5.89 -1.38
N TYR A 226 17.84 6.65 -0.86
CA TYR A 226 18.34 7.88 -1.50
C TYR A 226 18.99 7.65 -2.87
N ASN A 227 19.62 6.48 -3.09
CA ASN A 227 20.26 6.17 -4.37
C ASN A 227 19.26 5.73 -5.45
N ILE A 228 18.11 5.17 -5.04
CA ILE A 228 17.11 4.60 -5.95
C ILE A 228 16.02 5.62 -6.30
N MET A 229 15.57 6.39 -5.30
CA MET A 229 14.50 7.37 -5.45
C MET A 229 15.03 8.72 -5.95
N ASP A 230 14.21 9.46 -6.66
CA ASP A 230 14.58 10.77 -7.22
C ASP A 230 14.45 11.89 -6.17
N GLU A 231 13.50 11.76 -5.23
CA GLU A 231 13.35 12.63 -4.06
C GLU A 231 13.05 11.76 -2.82
N VAL A 232 13.61 12.16 -1.68
CA VAL A 232 13.39 11.51 -0.38
C VAL A 232 13.28 12.59 0.68
N GLU A 233 12.19 12.56 1.44
CA GLU A 233 11.90 13.54 2.48
C GLU A 233 11.35 12.83 3.73
N TYR A 234 11.95 13.10 4.88
CA TYR A 234 11.43 12.69 6.17
C TYR A 234 10.70 13.87 6.83
N SER A 235 9.59 13.59 7.53
CA SER A 235 8.97 14.59 8.41
C SER A 235 9.91 14.96 9.56
N GLU A 236 9.67 16.12 10.19
CA GLU A 236 10.48 16.61 11.32
C GLU A 236 10.62 15.60 12.46
N ARG A 237 9.61 14.75 12.67
CA ARG A 237 9.62 13.70 13.69
C ARG A 237 10.15 12.35 13.20
N GLY A 238 10.51 12.23 11.93
CA GLY A 238 11.04 11.00 11.35
C GLY A 238 10.05 9.84 11.21
N THR A 239 8.77 10.02 11.56
CA THR A 239 7.73 8.97 11.48
C THR A 239 7.04 8.88 10.13
N ARG A 240 7.36 9.78 9.21
CA ARG A 240 6.80 9.81 7.87
C ARG A 240 7.91 9.99 6.86
N LEU A 241 7.96 9.07 5.90
CA LEU A 241 8.89 9.09 4.78
C LEU A 241 8.11 9.29 3.48
N ARG A 242 8.45 10.34 2.74
CA ARG A 242 7.95 10.60 1.39
C ARG A 242 9.06 10.30 0.39
N MET A 243 8.72 9.58 -0.68
CA MET A 243 9.65 9.17 -1.74
C MET A 243 9.01 9.44 -3.09
N VAL A 244 9.78 9.93 -4.06
CA VAL A 244 9.32 10.15 -5.44
C VAL A 244 10.17 9.35 -6.40
N LYS A 245 9.51 8.69 -7.35
CA LYS A 245 10.15 8.01 -8.48
C LYS A 245 9.61 8.55 -9.79
N ARG A 246 10.52 8.93 -10.70
CA ARG A 246 10.21 9.42 -12.05
C ARG A 246 10.72 8.47 -13.12
N PRO A 247 10.18 8.53 -14.35
CA PRO A 247 10.69 7.75 -15.48
C PRO A 247 12.18 8.03 -15.74
N GLU A 248 12.90 7.01 -16.15
CA GLU A 248 14.30 7.18 -16.58
C GLU A 248 14.36 8.14 -17.79
N GLY A 249 15.18 9.19 -17.68
CA GLY A 249 15.35 10.22 -18.72
C GLY A 249 14.69 11.57 -18.42
N LEU A 250 13.89 11.68 -17.36
CA LEU A 250 13.32 12.94 -16.86
C LEU A 250 13.98 13.42 -15.55
N ARG A 251 15.18 12.94 -15.26
CA ARG A 251 15.96 13.48 -14.12
C ARG A 251 16.39 14.91 -14.46
N PRO A 252 16.13 15.89 -13.58
CA PRO A 252 16.58 17.27 -13.76
C PRO A 252 18.11 17.39 -13.82
#